data_dcbcdfbaee30a9eef812073986f4b6d8
#
_entry.id   dcbcdfbaee30a9eef812073986f4b6d8
#
_cell.length_a   1.000
_cell.length_b   1.000
_cell.length_c   1.000
_cell.angle_alpha   90.00
_cell.angle_beta   90.00
_cell.angle_gamma   90.00
#
_symmetry.space_group_name_H-M   'P 1'
#
loop_
_entity.id
_entity.type
_entity.pdbx_description
1 polymer ?
#
loop_
_entity_poly.entity_id
_entity_poly.type
_entity_poly.pdbx_seq_one_letter_code
_entity_poly.pdbx_strand_id
1 'polypeptide(L)'
;GGGGYKVFTPYFRRWSSDRWRTIEPPPPPVQDPVSKVGPPRLVEAGDFLEGLTIPTPGLSINGGETAGRQRLFEWLDHGLERYGTARDRPGDDQTSRLSPYLHFGCLSPLEVAVAAAEHPEGGEFLRQLAWRDFFLQVLAHRPDTSWRDFRYRGDTWDQDPEAFRAWSEGLTGYPLVDAGMRQLVAEGFMHNRLRMVTASFL
;
A
#
# COMPACT_ATOMS: atom_id res chain seq x y z
N GLY A 1 -10.43 -29.00 -4.95
CA GLY A 1 -11.14 -27.82 -5.37
C GLY A 1 -10.46 -26.58 -4.83
N GLY A 2 -9.48 -26.03 -5.59
CA GLY A 2 -8.66 -24.90 -5.16
C GLY A 2 -9.26 -23.56 -5.53
N GLY A 3 -10.40 -23.19 -4.96
CA GLY A 3 -10.92 -21.83 -5.10
C GLY A 3 -10.40 -20.95 -3.97
N GLY A 4 -9.87 -19.75 -4.31
CA GLY A 4 -9.42 -18.78 -3.32
C GLY A 4 -10.52 -18.34 -2.35
N TYR A 5 -10.13 -17.74 -1.25
CA TYR A 5 -11.09 -17.20 -0.28
C TYR A 5 -11.84 -16.02 -0.86
N LYS A 6 -13.16 -16.00 -0.67
CA LYS A 6 -14.05 -14.90 -1.11
C LYS A 6 -14.46 -13.97 0.04
N VAL A 7 -14.14 -14.36 1.27
CA VAL A 7 -14.49 -13.64 2.51
C VAL A 7 -13.27 -13.58 3.41
N PHE A 8 -13.02 -12.43 3.99
CA PHE A 8 -11.83 -12.17 4.80
C PHE A 8 -11.75 -12.99 6.09
N THR A 9 -12.85 -13.12 6.83
CA THR A 9 -12.81 -13.75 8.16
C THR A 9 -12.26 -15.18 8.16
N PRO A 10 -12.73 -16.10 7.28
CA PRO A 10 -12.15 -17.43 7.20
C PRO A 10 -10.70 -17.42 6.67
N TYR A 11 -10.37 -16.49 5.77
CA TYR A 11 -9.00 -16.26 5.32
C TYR A 11 -8.09 -15.88 6.49
N PHE A 12 -8.47 -14.88 7.28
CA PHE A 12 -7.69 -14.38 8.40
C PHE A 12 -7.46 -15.45 9.47
N ARG A 13 -8.48 -16.27 9.77
CA ARG A 13 -8.32 -17.41 10.69
C ARG A 13 -7.22 -18.36 10.21
N ARG A 14 -7.21 -18.69 8.92
CA ARG A 14 -6.18 -19.53 8.33
C ARG A 14 -4.82 -18.86 8.34
N TRP A 15 -4.75 -17.61 7.88
CA TRP A 15 -3.53 -16.80 7.83
C TRP A 15 -2.86 -16.68 9.21
N SER A 16 -3.64 -16.47 10.27
CA SER A 16 -3.15 -16.36 11.65
C SER A 16 -2.69 -17.69 12.25
N SER A 17 -3.22 -18.83 11.77
CA SER A 17 -2.88 -20.16 12.28
C SER A 17 -1.73 -20.80 11.50
N ASP A 18 -1.44 -20.33 10.29
CA ASP A 18 -0.36 -20.89 9.49
C ASP A 18 1.00 -20.44 10.02
N ARG A 19 1.96 -21.37 9.94
CA ARG A 19 3.33 -21.07 10.27
C ARG A 19 3.95 -20.24 9.13
N TRP A 20 4.38 -19.03 9.45
CA TRP A 20 5.10 -18.22 8.48
C TRP A 20 6.47 -18.84 8.17
N ARG A 21 6.92 -18.64 6.93
CA ARG A 21 8.28 -19.06 6.56
C ARG A 21 9.31 -18.26 7.36
N THR A 22 10.48 -18.84 7.56
CA THR A 22 11.62 -18.15 8.17
C THR A 22 12.12 -17.03 7.24
N ILE A 23 12.51 -15.90 7.81
CA ILE A 23 13.23 -14.87 7.07
C ILE A 23 14.63 -15.42 6.83
N GLU A 24 14.97 -15.65 5.57
CA GLU A 24 16.30 -16.07 5.19
C GLU A 24 17.23 -14.85 5.09
N PRO A 25 18.50 -14.98 5.52
CA PRO A 25 19.47 -13.93 5.27
C PRO A 25 19.61 -13.69 3.75
N PRO A 26 19.99 -12.47 3.33
CA PRO A 26 20.23 -12.22 1.92
C PRO A 26 21.29 -13.21 1.40
N PRO A 27 21.15 -13.70 0.16
CA PRO A 27 22.15 -14.54 -0.44
C PRO A 27 23.50 -13.80 -0.47
N PRO A 28 24.61 -14.53 -0.34
CA PRO A 28 25.92 -13.89 -0.47
C PRO A 28 26.00 -13.15 -1.82
N PRO A 29 26.73 -12.04 -1.88
CA PRO A 29 26.94 -11.32 -3.13
C PRO A 29 27.39 -12.31 -4.20
N VAL A 30 26.68 -12.35 -5.32
CA VAL A 30 27.10 -13.16 -6.48
C VAL A 30 28.46 -12.64 -6.89
N GLN A 31 29.51 -13.42 -6.66
CA GLN A 31 30.82 -13.13 -7.21
C GLN A 31 30.70 -13.31 -8.72
N ASP A 32 30.73 -12.18 -9.39
CA ASP A 32 30.26 -11.98 -10.73
C ASP A 32 31.04 -12.78 -11.80
N PRO A 33 30.42 -13.68 -12.55
CA PRO A 33 30.96 -14.18 -13.79
C PRO A 33 30.75 -13.23 -14.98
N VAL A 34 30.19 -12.03 -14.77
CA VAL A 34 29.89 -11.06 -15.84
C VAL A 34 31.14 -10.34 -16.38
N SER A 35 32.35 -10.72 -15.97
CA SER A 35 33.57 -10.17 -16.54
C SER A 35 33.76 -10.40 -18.06
N LYS A 36 32.86 -11.14 -18.72
CA LYS A 36 32.87 -11.38 -20.17
C LYS A 36 31.89 -10.53 -20.98
N VAL A 37 30.96 -9.87 -20.31
CA VAL A 37 30.07 -8.87 -20.91
C VAL A 37 30.55 -7.53 -20.41
N GLY A 38 30.94 -6.61 -21.31
CA GLY A 38 31.36 -5.28 -20.90
C GLY A 38 30.34 -4.66 -19.90
N PRO A 39 30.77 -3.76 -19.01
CA PRO A 39 29.90 -3.22 -17.99
C PRO A 39 28.63 -2.69 -18.66
N PRO A 40 27.45 -3.07 -18.15
CA PRO A 40 26.21 -2.46 -18.64
C PRO A 40 26.37 -0.94 -18.49
N ARG A 41 26.00 -0.20 -19.52
CA ARG A 41 25.96 1.26 -19.43
C ARG A 41 24.92 1.61 -18.36
N LEU A 42 25.38 1.83 -17.15
CA LEU A 42 24.54 2.33 -16.08
C LEU A 42 24.12 3.75 -16.47
N VAL A 43 22.86 3.93 -16.77
CA VAL A 43 22.25 5.25 -16.92
C VAL A 43 21.87 5.68 -15.51
N GLU A 44 22.39 6.81 -15.05
CA GLU A 44 21.96 7.39 -13.81
C GLU A 44 20.43 7.60 -13.88
N ALA A 45 19.72 7.23 -12.81
CA ALA A 45 18.26 7.37 -12.78
C ALA A 45 17.82 8.82 -13.06
N GLY A 46 18.64 9.81 -12.68
CA GLY A 46 18.47 11.22 -13.00
C GLY A 46 18.39 11.48 -14.49
N ASP A 47 19.38 10.97 -15.26
CA ASP A 47 19.46 11.17 -16.71
C ASP A 47 18.25 10.56 -17.44
N PHE A 48 17.73 9.43 -16.93
CA PHE A 48 16.53 8.79 -17.47
C PHE A 48 15.25 9.61 -17.19
N LEU A 49 15.23 10.33 -16.06
CA LEU A 49 14.07 11.10 -15.62
C LEU A 49 14.08 12.55 -16.14
N GLU A 50 15.19 13.06 -16.68
CA GLU A 50 15.31 14.43 -17.17
C GLU A 50 14.28 14.80 -18.27
N GLY A 51 13.76 13.83 -19.00
CA GLY A 51 12.72 14.02 -20.03
C GLY A 51 11.28 13.84 -19.52
N LEU A 52 11.10 13.41 -18.27
CA LEU A 52 9.79 13.15 -17.69
C LEU A 52 9.40 14.32 -16.78
N THR A 53 8.59 15.23 -17.31
CA THR A 53 7.89 16.23 -16.47
C THR A 53 6.84 15.49 -15.63
N ILE A 54 7.27 14.82 -14.59
CA ILE A 54 6.36 14.29 -13.59
C ILE A 54 6.04 15.46 -12.68
N PRO A 55 4.77 15.91 -12.59
CA PRO A 55 4.37 16.82 -11.54
C PRO A 55 4.74 16.13 -10.22
N THR A 56 5.75 16.64 -9.55
CA THR A 56 6.12 16.14 -8.24
C THR A 56 5.19 16.85 -7.25
N PRO A 57 4.11 16.24 -6.79
CA PRO A 57 3.44 16.70 -5.60
C PRO A 57 4.52 16.80 -4.52
N GLY A 58 4.35 17.59 -3.50
CA GLY A 58 5.27 17.63 -2.38
C GLY A 58 5.33 16.28 -1.68
N LEU A 59 5.96 15.28 -2.32
CA LEU A 59 6.06 13.91 -1.83
C LEU A 59 6.73 13.95 -0.47
N SER A 60 5.95 13.74 0.56
CA SER A 60 6.44 13.63 1.95
C SER A 60 7.10 12.27 2.22
N ILE A 61 7.21 11.39 1.20
CA ILE A 61 7.70 10.03 1.33
C ILE A 61 8.97 9.85 0.48
N ASN A 62 10.10 9.65 1.14
CA ASN A 62 11.34 9.27 0.47
C ASN A 62 11.25 7.80 0.02
N GLY A 63 11.66 7.51 -1.22
CA GLY A 63 11.69 6.16 -1.76
C GLY A 63 12.88 5.33 -1.28
N GLY A 64 12.83 4.03 -1.57
CA GLY A 64 13.94 3.09 -1.36
C GLY A 64 13.86 2.28 -0.06
N GLU A 65 14.69 1.24 0.00
CA GLU A 65 14.71 0.28 1.11
C GLU A 65 15.14 0.95 2.43
N THR A 66 16.19 1.77 2.40
CA THR A 66 16.70 2.45 3.59
C THR A 66 15.62 3.33 4.23
N ALA A 67 14.93 4.13 3.43
CA ALA A 67 13.85 4.98 3.92
C ALA A 67 12.65 4.14 4.43
N GLY A 68 12.34 3.03 3.75
CA GLY A 68 11.31 2.09 4.20
C GLY A 68 11.64 1.47 5.56
N ARG A 69 12.88 1.01 5.76
CA ARG A 69 13.34 0.45 7.04
C ARG A 69 13.34 1.48 8.17
N GLN A 70 13.78 2.70 7.88
CA GLN A 70 13.72 3.81 8.83
C GLN A 70 12.27 4.08 9.26
N ARG A 71 11.35 4.16 8.29
CA ARG A 71 9.92 4.36 8.56
C ARG A 71 9.30 3.21 9.34
N LEU A 72 9.68 1.95 9.04
CA LEU A 72 9.22 0.78 9.80
C LEU A 72 9.68 0.86 11.25
N PHE A 73 10.95 1.19 11.48
CA PHE A 73 11.49 1.34 12.84
C PHE A 73 10.72 2.41 13.63
N GLU A 74 10.57 3.60 13.07
CA GLU A 74 9.80 4.69 13.70
C GLU A 74 8.35 4.29 14.00
N TRP A 75 7.74 3.52 13.09
CA TRP A 75 6.39 3.03 13.27
C TRP A 75 6.26 2.03 14.41
N LEU A 76 7.18 1.09 14.51
CA LEU A 76 7.18 0.08 15.58
C LEU A 76 7.43 0.71 16.95
N ASP A 77 8.31 1.71 17.02
CA ASP A 77 8.70 2.36 18.26
C ASP A 77 7.63 3.32 18.82
N HIS A 78 6.96 4.07 17.96
CA HIS A 78 6.10 5.17 18.40
C HIS A 78 4.65 5.12 17.92
N GLY A 79 4.35 4.41 16.83
CA GLY A 79 3.05 4.45 16.17
C GLY A 79 2.15 3.26 16.47
N LEU A 80 2.74 2.09 16.57
CA LEU A 80 2.00 0.83 16.63
C LEU A 80 1.10 0.71 17.87
N GLU A 81 1.57 1.19 19.01
CA GLU A 81 0.83 1.18 20.28
C GLU A 81 -0.55 1.87 20.17
N ARG A 82 -0.61 3.00 19.45
CA ARG A 82 -1.84 3.80 19.30
C ARG A 82 -2.66 3.43 18.07
N TYR A 83 -2.17 2.55 17.23
CA TYR A 83 -2.81 2.25 15.95
C TYR A 83 -4.25 1.79 16.08
N GLY A 84 -4.56 0.94 17.04
CA GLY A 84 -5.90 0.39 17.26
C GLY A 84 -6.98 1.46 17.42
N THR A 85 -6.66 2.57 18.08
CA THR A 85 -7.59 3.68 18.37
C THR A 85 -7.48 4.84 17.37
N ALA A 86 -6.30 5.07 16.82
CA ALA A 86 -6.02 6.25 15.99
C ALA A 86 -6.26 6.02 14.50
N ARG A 87 -6.22 4.77 14.01
CA ARG A 87 -6.38 4.43 12.59
C ARG A 87 -7.69 4.91 11.95
N ASP A 88 -8.70 5.20 12.74
CA ASP A 88 -10.00 5.64 12.25
C ASP A 88 -10.14 7.18 12.25
N ARG A 89 -9.08 7.89 12.62
CA ARG A 89 -9.01 9.35 12.66
C ARG A 89 -8.01 9.87 11.61
N PRO A 90 -8.44 10.07 10.36
CA PRO A 90 -7.53 10.43 9.27
C PRO A 90 -6.80 11.77 9.47
N GLY A 91 -7.37 12.69 10.24
CA GLY A 91 -6.73 13.98 10.53
C GLY A 91 -5.53 13.92 11.48
N ASP A 92 -5.36 12.82 12.23
CA ASP A 92 -4.28 12.69 13.21
C ASP A 92 -2.97 12.18 12.59
N ASP A 93 -2.99 11.73 11.33
CA ASP A 93 -1.86 11.11 10.61
C ASP A 93 -1.14 10.00 11.41
N GLN A 94 -1.91 9.21 12.15
CA GLN A 94 -1.41 8.14 13.03
C GLN A 94 -1.47 6.77 12.34
N THR A 95 -0.98 6.68 11.09
CA THR A 95 -0.84 5.42 10.35
C THR A 95 0.61 5.17 9.95
N SER A 96 0.92 3.92 9.60
CA SER A 96 2.30 3.53 9.31
C SER A 96 2.90 4.24 8.10
N ARG A 97 2.09 4.62 7.12
CA ARG A 97 2.53 5.08 5.78
C ARG A 97 3.48 4.09 5.07
N LEU A 98 3.44 2.79 5.44
CA LEU A 98 4.29 1.75 4.86
C LEU A 98 3.77 1.21 3.52
N SER A 99 2.55 1.55 3.13
CA SER A 99 1.94 0.99 1.92
C SER A 99 2.74 1.22 0.63
N PRO A 100 3.39 2.37 0.38
CA PRO A 100 4.24 2.55 -0.80
C PRO A 100 5.45 1.61 -0.79
N TYR A 101 6.13 1.47 0.34
CA TYR A 101 7.29 0.59 0.48
C TYR A 101 6.96 -0.89 0.28
N LEU A 102 5.78 -1.31 0.79
CA LEU A 102 5.26 -2.66 0.56
C LEU A 102 4.81 -2.88 -0.88
N HIS A 103 4.29 -1.84 -1.55
CA HIS A 103 3.87 -1.92 -2.94
C HIS A 103 5.05 -2.09 -3.88
N PHE A 104 6.10 -1.31 -3.71
CA PHE A 104 7.29 -1.34 -4.56
C PHE A 104 8.35 -2.36 -4.10
N GLY A 105 8.06 -3.18 -3.09
CA GLY A 105 8.98 -4.22 -2.62
C GLY A 105 10.22 -3.70 -1.88
N CYS A 106 10.21 -2.44 -1.45
CA CYS A 106 11.27 -1.87 -0.60
C CYS A 106 11.29 -2.51 0.80
N LEU A 107 10.14 -3.06 1.24
CA LEU A 107 9.99 -3.82 2.46
C LEU A 107 9.33 -5.17 2.17
N SER A 108 9.80 -6.22 2.83
CA SER A 108 9.14 -7.52 2.82
C SER A 108 7.91 -7.49 3.72
N PRO A 109 6.70 -7.88 3.23
CA PRO A 109 5.53 -8.01 4.09
C PRO A 109 5.74 -8.99 5.24
N LEU A 110 6.54 -10.04 5.02
CA LEU A 110 6.88 -11.01 6.04
C LEU A 110 7.74 -10.39 7.15
N GLU A 111 8.76 -9.61 6.79
CA GLU A 111 9.60 -8.89 7.74
C GLU A 111 8.76 -7.95 8.62
N VAL A 112 7.89 -7.16 7.98
CA VAL A 112 6.97 -6.24 8.68
C VAL A 112 6.02 -7.01 9.60
N ALA A 113 5.50 -8.17 9.16
CA ALA A 113 4.60 -8.98 9.96
C ALA A 113 5.31 -9.60 11.17
N VAL A 114 6.52 -10.13 11.00
CA VAL A 114 7.30 -10.71 12.10
C VAL A 114 7.62 -9.64 13.13
N ALA A 115 8.12 -8.49 12.70
CA ALA A 115 8.44 -7.38 13.61
C ALA A 115 7.19 -6.86 14.36
N ALA A 116 6.06 -6.74 13.68
CA ALA A 116 4.82 -6.32 14.33
C ALA A 116 4.25 -7.39 15.29
N ALA A 117 4.50 -8.68 15.04
CA ALA A 117 4.05 -9.77 15.92
C ALA A 117 4.81 -9.81 17.26
N GLU A 118 6.01 -9.28 17.30
CA GLU A 118 6.81 -9.16 18.55
C GLU A 118 6.26 -8.05 19.46
N HIS A 119 5.44 -7.14 18.92
CA HIS A 119 4.88 -6.03 19.69
C HIS A 119 3.53 -6.42 20.31
N PRO A 120 3.27 -6.15 21.61
CA PRO A 120 2.03 -6.51 22.29
C PRO A 120 0.77 -5.99 21.58
N GLU A 121 0.84 -4.78 21.03
CA GLU A 121 -0.29 -4.11 20.35
C GLU A 121 -0.31 -4.34 18.83
N GLY A 122 0.52 -5.27 18.32
CA GLY A 122 0.68 -5.52 16.88
C GLY A 122 -0.53 -6.14 16.18
N GLY A 123 -1.46 -6.75 16.94
CA GLY A 123 -2.54 -7.58 16.39
C GLY A 123 -3.43 -6.88 15.35
N GLU A 124 -3.84 -5.63 15.62
CA GLU A 124 -4.67 -4.86 14.69
C GLU A 124 -3.92 -4.46 13.42
N PHE A 125 -2.62 -4.21 13.51
CA PHE A 125 -1.79 -3.92 12.35
C PHE A 125 -1.53 -5.18 11.50
N LEU A 126 -1.25 -6.31 12.15
CA LEU A 126 -1.16 -7.62 11.50
C LEU A 126 -2.42 -7.95 10.70
N ARG A 127 -3.57 -7.62 11.24
CA ARG A 127 -4.85 -7.78 10.54
C ARG A 127 -4.91 -6.98 9.24
N GLN A 128 -4.28 -5.79 9.17
CA GLN A 128 -4.21 -5.01 7.92
C GLN A 128 -3.24 -5.62 6.91
N LEU A 129 -2.14 -6.20 7.35
CA LEU A 129 -1.25 -6.96 6.46
C LEU A 129 -1.96 -8.20 5.89
N ALA A 130 -2.74 -8.90 6.71
CA ALA A 130 -3.58 -10.00 6.24
C ALA A 130 -4.64 -9.55 5.22
N TRP A 131 -5.22 -8.36 5.36
CA TRP A 131 -6.12 -7.77 4.35
C TRP A 131 -5.41 -7.55 3.01
N ARG A 132 -4.17 -7.06 3.04
CA ARG A 132 -3.35 -6.92 1.83
C ARG A 132 -3.18 -8.27 1.12
N ASP A 133 -2.77 -9.29 1.84
CA ASP A 133 -2.57 -10.62 1.28
C ASP A 133 -3.88 -11.25 0.79
N PHE A 134 -4.99 -11.00 1.51
CA PHE A 134 -6.32 -11.41 1.05
C PHE A 134 -6.67 -10.82 -0.31
N PHE A 135 -6.45 -9.53 -0.53
CA PHE A 135 -6.73 -8.91 -1.84
C PHE A 135 -5.78 -9.40 -2.93
N LEU A 136 -4.51 -9.67 -2.60
CA LEU A 136 -3.57 -10.27 -3.55
C LEU A 136 -4.02 -11.67 -4.00
N GLN A 137 -4.49 -12.52 -3.06
CA GLN A 137 -5.01 -13.84 -3.44
C GLN A 137 -6.34 -13.74 -4.21
N VAL A 138 -7.20 -12.76 -3.91
CA VAL A 138 -8.40 -12.49 -4.72
C VAL A 138 -8.01 -12.17 -6.16
N LEU A 139 -7.08 -11.22 -6.34
CA LEU A 139 -6.61 -10.83 -7.67
C LEU A 139 -5.93 -11.99 -8.42
N ALA A 140 -5.15 -12.81 -7.73
CA ALA A 140 -4.50 -13.98 -8.32
C ALA A 140 -5.50 -15.03 -8.83
N HIS A 141 -6.64 -15.21 -8.14
CA HIS A 141 -7.69 -16.15 -8.55
C HIS A 141 -8.73 -15.53 -9.47
N ARG A 142 -8.87 -14.23 -9.45
CA ARG A 142 -9.83 -13.44 -10.23
C ARG A 142 -9.14 -12.21 -10.81
N PRO A 143 -8.21 -12.39 -11.77
CA PRO A 143 -7.48 -11.26 -12.37
C PRO A 143 -8.41 -10.28 -13.11
N ASP A 144 -9.61 -10.72 -13.50
CA ASP A 144 -10.65 -9.89 -14.07
C ASP A 144 -11.14 -8.78 -13.11
N THR A 145 -10.92 -8.93 -11.81
CA THR A 145 -11.32 -7.89 -10.82
C THR A 145 -10.48 -6.61 -10.88
N SER A 146 -9.45 -6.57 -11.70
CA SER A 146 -8.71 -5.33 -12.00
C SER A 146 -9.48 -4.36 -12.89
N TRP A 147 -10.55 -4.81 -13.56
CA TRP A 147 -11.41 -4.00 -14.45
C TRP A 147 -12.89 -4.37 -14.39
N ARG A 148 -13.30 -5.30 -13.55
CA ARG A 148 -14.69 -5.73 -13.33
C ARG A 148 -14.98 -5.82 -11.84
N ASP A 149 -16.20 -5.56 -11.48
CA ASP A 149 -16.65 -5.72 -10.10
C ASP A 149 -16.47 -7.15 -9.60
N PHE A 150 -15.94 -7.30 -8.41
CA PHE A 150 -15.88 -8.61 -7.74
C PHE A 150 -17.28 -9.23 -7.57
N ARG A 151 -18.28 -8.37 -7.34
CA ARG A 151 -19.70 -8.71 -7.32
C ARG A 151 -20.46 -7.72 -8.19
N TYR A 152 -20.80 -8.13 -9.38
CA TYR A 152 -21.64 -7.31 -10.27
C TYR A 152 -23.02 -7.10 -9.63
N ARG A 153 -23.45 -5.85 -9.55
CA ARG A 153 -24.74 -5.43 -8.98
C ARG A 153 -25.65 -4.74 -9.98
N GLY A 154 -25.18 -4.53 -11.21
CA GLY A 154 -25.92 -3.80 -12.23
C GLY A 154 -25.90 -2.28 -12.00
N ASP A 155 -24.90 -1.78 -11.29
CA ASP A 155 -24.76 -0.35 -11.02
C ASP A 155 -24.59 0.41 -12.35
N THR A 156 -25.21 1.59 -12.42
CA THR A 156 -25.05 2.55 -13.50
C THR A 156 -24.27 3.75 -12.99
N TRP A 157 -23.33 4.22 -13.80
CA TRP A 157 -22.47 5.34 -13.45
C TRP A 157 -22.92 6.59 -14.20
N ASP A 158 -23.00 7.71 -13.49
CA ASP A 158 -23.23 9.00 -14.12
C ASP A 158 -22.06 9.37 -15.03
N GLN A 159 -22.39 9.97 -16.17
CA GLN A 159 -21.42 10.41 -17.17
C GLN A 159 -21.30 11.96 -17.12
N ASP A 160 -21.16 12.53 -15.94
CA ASP A 160 -20.98 13.96 -15.73
C ASP A 160 -19.49 14.32 -15.56
N PRO A 161 -18.84 14.86 -16.62
CA PRO A 161 -17.43 15.24 -16.55
C PRO A 161 -17.13 16.38 -15.57
N GLU A 162 -18.10 17.26 -15.30
CA GLU A 162 -17.91 18.37 -14.35
C GLU A 162 -17.97 17.85 -12.90
N ALA A 163 -18.91 16.97 -12.61
CA ALA A 163 -18.97 16.31 -11.31
C ALA A 163 -17.71 15.46 -11.05
N PHE A 164 -17.25 14.70 -12.05
CA PHE A 164 -15.99 13.94 -11.95
C PHE A 164 -14.78 14.85 -11.72
N ARG A 165 -14.68 15.98 -12.41
CA ARG A 165 -13.62 16.97 -12.22
C ARG A 165 -13.67 17.54 -10.80
N ALA A 166 -14.84 17.97 -10.32
CA ALA A 166 -15.03 18.49 -8.98
C ALA A 166 -14.60 17.46 -7.92
N TRP A 167 -14.92 16.18 -8.12
CA TRP A 167 -14.47 15.09 -7.26
C TRP A 167 -12.95 14.94 -7.30
N SER A 168 -12.34 14.88 -8.48
CA SER A 168 -10.90 14.67 -8.63
C SER A 168 -10.05 15.83 -8.07
N GLU A 169 -10.58 17.04 -8.09
CA GLU A 169 -9.94 18.26 -7.57
C GLU A 169 -10.27 18.52 -6.08
N GLY A 170 -11.13 17.70 -5.46
CA GLY A 170 -11.57 17.89 -4.08
C GLY A 170 -12.42 19.15 -3.88
N LEU A 171 -13.37 19.38 -4.80
CA LEU A 171 -14.27 20.53 -4.86
C LEU A 171 -15.74 20.11 -4.85
N THR A 172 -16.05 18.96 -4.25
CA THR A 172 -17.42 18.43 -4.18
C THR A 172 -18.32 19.18 -3.19
N GLY A 173 -17.72 19.92 -2.25
CA GLY A 173 -18.43 20.54 -1.12
C GLY A 173 -18.65 19.58 0.07
N TYR A 174 -18.22 18.32 -0.04
CA TYR A 174 -18.23 17.38 1.07
C TYR A 174 -16.85 17.35 1.74
N PRO A 175 -16.69 17.93 2.94
CA PRO A 175 -15.36 18.19 3.50
C PRO A 175 -14.43 16.99 3.61
N LEU A 176 -14.98 15.81 3.94
CA LEU A 176 -14.18 14.59 4.10
C LEU A 176 -13.71 14.02 2.75
N VAL A 177 -14.54 14.09 1.71
CA VAL A 177 -14.19 13.70 0.33
C VAL A 177 -13.12 14.65 -0.19
N ASP A 178 -13.36 15.94 -0.07
CA ASP A 178 -12.46 16.99 -0.56
C ASP A 178 -11.09 16.91 0.12
N ALA A 179 -11.07 16.72 1.44
CA ALA A 179 -9.82 16.54 2.19
C ALA A 179 -9.04 15.32 1.71
N GLY A 180 -9.71 14.20 1.43
CA GLY A 180 -9.07 12.99 0.90
C GLY A 180 -8.44 13.20 -0.47
N MET A 181 -9.18 13.82 -1.39
CA MET A 181 -8.69 14.08 -2.75
C MET A 181 -7.55 15.11 -2.74
N ARG A 182 -7.66 16.16 -1.94
CA ARG A 182 -6.57 17.15 -1.77
C ARG A 182 -5.33 16.54 -1.14
N GLN A 183 -5.47 15.63 -0.17
CA GLN A 183 -4.32 14.90 0.38
C GLN A 183 -3.62 14.08 -0.71
N LEU A 184 -4.40 13.39 -1.55
CA LEU A 184 -3.82 12.60 -2.65
C LEU A 184 -3.02 13.47 -3.62
N VAL A 185 -3.56 14.63 -4.00
CA VAL A 185 -2.91 15.57 -4.92
C VAL A 185 -1.65 16.18 -4.28
N ALA A 186 -1.72 16.56 -3.01
CA ALA A 186 -0.63 17.25 -2.33
C ALA A 186 0.52 16.31 -1.94
N GLU A 187 0.21 15.07 -1.51
CA GLU A 187 1.18 14.17 -0.89
C GLU A 187 1.47 12.92 -1.74
N GLY A 188 0.71 12.64 -2.81
CA GLY A 188 0.76 11.35 -3.51
C GLY A 188 0.29 10.18 -2.63
N PHE A 189 -0.29 10.47 -1.48
CA PHE A 189 -0.77 9.53 -0.47
C PHE A 189 -2.18 9.91 -0.02
N MET A 190 -2.98 8.90 0.31
CA MET A 190 -4.30 9.11 0.91
C MET A 190 -4.50 8.09 2.02
N HIS A 191 -4.97 8.54 3.16
CA HIS A 191 -5.33 7.68 4.28
C HIS A 191 -6.37 6.63 3.87
N ASN A 192 -6.23 5.37 4.34
CA ASN A 192 -7.10 4.26 3.90
C ASN A 192 -8.60 4.53 4.09
N ARG A 193 -9.01 5.15 5.20
CA ARG A 193 -10.43 5.50 5.42
C ARG A 193 -10.93 6.51 4.39
N LEU A 194 -10.10 7.48 4.02
CA LEU A 194 -10.45 8.45 2.99
C LEU A 194 -10.58 7.79 1.61
N ARG A 195 -9.73 6.80 1.28
CA ARG A 195 -9.87 6.03 0.02
C ARG A 195 -11.22 5.34 -0.07
N MET A 196 -11.69 4.76 1.04
CA MET A 196 -13.02 4.13 1.08
C MET A 196 -14.13 5.16 0.88
N VAL A 197 -14.04 6.31 1.57
CA VAL A 197 -15.05 7.37 1.50
C VAL A 197 -15.08 8.00 0.11
N THR A 198 -13.92 8.41 -0.42
CA THR A 198 -13.83 9.07 -1.74
C THR A 198 -14.25 8.16 -2.88
N ALA A 199 -13.89 6.86 -2.82
CA ALA A 199 -14.29 5.89 -3.84
C ALA A 199 -15.78 5.49 -3.75
N SER A 200 -16.38 5.54 -2.56
CA SER A 200 -17.80 5.25 -2.39
C SER A 200 -18.69 6.44 -2.75
N PHE A 201 -18.11 7.64 -2.80
CA PHE A 201 -18.80 8.88 -3.17
C PHE A 201 -18.95 9.00 -4.69
N LEU A 202 -17.96 8.52 -5.44
CA LEU A 202 -17.96 8.51 -6.90
C LEU A 202 -19.03 7.55 -7.45
#